data_ad3ceca135028b0bd0fd94d09951decc
#
_entry.id   ad3ceca135028b0bd0fd94d09951decc
#
_cell.length_a   1.000
_cell.length_b   1.000
_cell.length_c   1.000
_cell.angle_alpha   90.00
_cell.angle_beta   90.00
_cell.angle_gamma   90.00
#
_symmetry.space_group_name_H-M   'P 1'
#
loop_
_entity.id
_entity.type
_entity.pdbx_description
1 polymer ?
#
loop_
_entity_poly.entity_id
_entity_poly.type
_entity_poly.pdbx_seq_one_letter_code
_entity_poly.pdbx_strand_id
1 'polypeptide(L)'
;LERAACCAVWAAVSGLKLATFHSKDRDIMVSDFGQARFAVVEQQVRPYGVLDLRVLEAMSTVKREDFVPARHRKLAFADMALPLEHGESMMKPTLEGRMLQALDLAPEDSVLEIGTGSGFITACLGHLARAVLSIDIHADFVERAHSRFVGGNYANISVQHADVRTFEPGRQFDAVCFTGAVVDLPAHALTWLRPGGRLFAVRGLAPAQEAVRWLNQDGRVEPLSLFETELPYLAGLSPVARFAL
;
A
#
# COMPACT_ATOMS: atom_id res chain seq x y z
N LEU A 1 50.34 11.58 -38.19
CA LEU A 1 50.89 12.42 -37.08
C LEU A 1 50.03 13.67 -36.78
N GLU A 2 48.72 13.67 -37.08
CA GLU A 2 47.84 14.84 -36.86
C GLU A 2 46.44 14.46 -36.39
N ARG A 3 46.31 13.52 -35.47
CA ARG A 3 45.03 13.17 -34.81
C ARG A 3 45.04 13.06 -33.30
N ALA A 4 46.15 13.41 -32.66
CA ALA A 4 46.33 13.28 -31.20
C ALA A 4 46.28 14.63 -30.44
N ALA A 5 46.10 15.76 -31.11
CA ALA A 5 46.19 17.09 -30.47
C ALA A 5 44.82 17.76 -30.20
N CYS A 6 43.71 17.15 -30.56
CA CYS A 6 42.38 17.81 -30.42
C CYS A 6 41.59 17.35 -29.16
N CYS A 7 42.05 16.33 -28.46
CA CYS A 7 41.35 15.85 -27.22
C CYS A 7 41.86 16.48 -25.93
N ALA A 8 42.98 17.19 -25.96
CA ALA A 8 43.61 17.74 -24.73
C ALA A 8 43.13 19.15 -24.35
N VAL A 9 42.43 19.85 -25.21
CA VAL A 9 41.96 21.25 -24.97
C VAL A 9 40.53 21.33 -24.43
N TRP A 10 39.76 20.22 -24.47
CA TRP A 10 38.38 20.23 -23.98
C TRP A 10 38.23 19.84 -22.48
N ALA A 11 39.30 19.35 -21.87
CA ALA A 11 39.31 18.94 -20.43
C ALA A 11 39.60 20.11 -19.48
N ALA A 12 39.92 21.30 -19.95
CA ALA A 12 40.35 22.43 -19.12
C ALA A 12 39.29 23.52 -18.90
N VAL A 13 38.09 23.41 -19.48
CA VAL A 13 37.03 24.45 -19.38
C VAL A 13 35.77 24.00 -18.65
N SER A 14 35.61 22.71 -18.35
CA SER A 14 34.52 22.25 -17.50
C SER A 14 35.04 21.86 -16.13
N GLY A 15 35.20 22.85 -15.26
CA GLY A 15 35.46 22.64 -13.81
C GLY A 15 34.26 22.02 -13.08
N LEU A 16 33.60 21.01 -13.66
CA LEU A 16 32.66 20.16 -12.93
C LEU A 16 33.49 19.12 -12.18
N LYS A 17 33.84 19.45 -10.92
CA LYS A 17 34.19 18.44 -9.94
C LYS A 17 33.01 17.44 -9.89
N LEU A 18 33.23 16.22 -10.35
CA LEU A 18 32.39 15.09 -9.94
C LEU A 18 32.38 15.10 -8.41
N ALA A 19 31.27 15.55 -7.83
CA ALA A 19 31.05 15.47 -6.40
C ALA A 19 31.04 13.98 -6.05
N THR A 20 32.10 13.49 -5.47
CA THR A 20 32.14 12.20 -4.79
C THR A 20 31.12 12.31 -3.67
N PHE A 21 29.99 11.66 -3.83
CA PHE A 21 28.98 11.51 -2.77
C PHE A 21 29.66 10.82 -1.58
N HIS A 22 30.00 11.60 -0.56
CA HIS A 22 30.63 11.10 0.67
C HIS A 22 29.57 10.33 1.49
N SER A 23 30.02 9.32 2.25
CA SER A 23 29.17 8.52 3.15
C SER A 23 28.32 9.37 4.11
N LYS A 24 28.79 10.56 4.49
CA LYS A 24 28.07 11.54 5.29
C LYS A 24 26.76 12.02 4.67
N ASP A 25 26.69 12.16 3.35
CA ASP A 25 25.45 12.60 2.67
C ASP A 25 24.39 11.50 2.70
N ARG A 26 24.81 10.22 2.72
CA ARG A 26 23.90 9.08 2.91
C ARG A 26 23.35 9.04 4.33
N ASP A 27 24.16 9.27 5.33
CA ASP A 27 23.75 9.24 6.75
C ASP A 27 22.80 10.41 7.08
N ILE A 28 23.01 11.59 6.49
CA ILE A 28 22.13 12.75 6.63
C ILE A 28 20.76 12.46 5.97
N MET A 29 20.73 11.86 4.77
CA MET A 29 19.47 11.51 4.10
C MET A 29 18.70 10.39 4.84
N VAL A 30 19.37 9.41 5.43
CA VAL A 30 18.75 8.33 6.21
C VAL A 30 18.15 8.89 7.52
N SER A 31 18.82 9.84 8.17
CA SER A 31 18.33 10.56 9.34
C SER A 31 17.08 11.40 9.01
N ASP A 32 17.03 11.99 7.81
CA ASP A 32 15.90 12.81 7.33
C ASP A 32 14.64 11.97 7.10
N PHE A 33 14.74 10.79 6.49
CA PHE A 33 13.58 9.89 6.29
C PHE A 33 12.99 9.36 7.60
N GLY A 34 13.80 9.10 8.61
CA GLY A 34 13.32 8.68 9.92
C GLY A 34 12.48 9.76 10.61
N GLN A 35 12.95 10.99 10.58
CA GLN A 35 12.21 12.14 11.12
C GLN A 35 10.93 12.42 10.30
N ALA A 36 11.02 12.38 8.97
CA ALA A 36 9.87 12.59 8.10
C ALA A 36 8.78 11.52 8.32
N ARG A 37 9.17 10.25 8.49
CA ARG A 37 8.24 9.15 8.79
C ARG A 37 7.55 9.36 10.14
N PHE A 38 8.31 9.70 11.18
CA PHE A 38 7.75 10.04 12.48
C PHE A 38 6.78 11.23 12.39
N ALA A 39 7.15 12.28 11.67
CA ALA A 39 6.30 13.46 11.50
C ALA A 39 4.98 13.12 10.78
N VAL A 40 4.99 12.28 9.74
CA VAL A 40 3.75 11.84 9.07
C VAL A 40 2.84 11.10 10.04
N VAL A 41 3.38 10.16 10.81
CA VAL A 41 2.56 9.36 11.74
C VAL A 41 1.98 10.26 12.83
N GLU A 42 2.77 11.10 13.47
CA GLU A 42 2.32 11.91 14.60
C GLU A 42 1.52 13.15 14.21
N GLN A 43 1.82 13.78 13.07
CA GLN A 43 1.25 15.07 12.69
C GLN A 43 0.18 14.96 11.60
N GLN A 44 0.10 13.83 10.90
CA GLN A 44 -0.90 13.62 9.86
C GLN A 44 -1.81 12.43 10.21
N VAL A 45 -1.27 11.21 10.38
CA VAL A 45 -2.06 9.99 10.59
C VAL A 45 -2.82 10.02 11.91
N ARG A 46 -2.13 10.30 13.02
CA ARG A 46 -2.75 10.36 14.36
C ARG A 46 -3.86 11.40 14.46
N PRO A 47 -3.71 12.67 14.01
CA PRO A 47 -4.77 13.68 14.08
C PRO A 47 -5.99 13.36 13.22
N TYR A 48 -5.86 12.51 12.20
CA TYR A 48 -6.97 12.02 11.39
C TYR A 48 -7.73 10.84 12.01
N GLY A 49 -7.57 10.63 13.33
CA GLY A 49 -8.34 9.68 14.12
C GLY A 49 -7.74 8.27 14.18
N VAL A 50 -6.48 8.09 13.83
CA VAL A 50 -5.78 6.81 14.02
C VAL A 50 -5.13 6.82 15.41
N LEU A 51 -5.75 6.09 16.35
CA LEU A 51 -5.35 6.08 17.77
C LEU A 51 -4.78 4.72 18.21
N ASP A 52 -4.93 3.68 17.42
CA ASP A 52 -4.35 2.36 17.70
C ASP A 52 -2.82 2.45 17.64
N LEU A 53 -2.19 2.24 18.80
CA LEU A 53 -0.72 2.33 18.94
C LEU A 53 0.01 1.29 18.09
N ARG A 54 -0.56 0.11 17.88
CA ARG A 54 0.04 -0.94 17.05
C ARG A 54 0.06 -0.53 15.57
N VAL A 55 -1.03 0.12 15.11
CA VAL A 55 -1.10 0.66 13.74
C VAL A 55 -0.07 1.79 13.56
N LEU A 56 0.01 2.72 14.51
CA LEU A 56 1.00 3.81 14.47
C LEU A 56 2.43 3.26 14.50
N GLU A 57 2.70 2.23 15.31
CA GLU A 57 4.00 1.55 15.38
C GLU A 57 4.33 0.85 14.05
N ALA A 58 3.38 0.10 13.45
CA ALA A 58 3.56 -0.55 12.17
C ALA A 58 3.92 0.47 11.07
N MET A 59 3.18 1.58 10.97
CA MET A 59 3.44 2.65 10.01
C MET A 59 4.76 3.40 10.27
N SER A 60 5.23 3.43 11.51
CA SER A 60 6.53 4.01 11.87
C SER A 60 7.70 3.08 11.58
N THR A 61 7.49 1.77 11.74
CA THR A 61 8.53 0.73 11.58
C THR A 61 8.75 0.36 10.11
N VAL A 62 7.65 0.19 9.37
CA VAL A 62 7.70 -0.12 7.94
C VAL A 62 8.13 1.12 7.16
N LYS A 63 9.28 1.02 6.49
CA LYS A 63 9.90 2.14 5.75
C LYS A 63 9.15 2.42 4.46
N ARG A 64 8.10 3.27 4.52
CA ARG A 64 7.26 3.61 3.36
C ARG A 64 8.08 4.04 2.14
N GLU A 65 9.17 4.78 2.35
CA GLU A 65 10.08 5.25 1.31
C GLU A 65 10.74 4.14 0.49
N ASP A 66 10.78 2.91 1.01
CA ASP A 66 11.31 1.75 0.30
C ASP A 66 10.25 1.08 -0.61
N PHE A 67 8.97 1.40 -0.43
CA PHE A 67 7.84 0.89 -1.21
C PHE A 67 7.37 1.87 -2.30
N VAL A 68 7.75 3.14 -2.19
CA VAL A 68 7.42 4.17 -3.17
C VAL A 68 8.33 4.03 -4.40
N PRO A 69 7.79 4.16 -5.65
CA PRO A 69 8.61 4.19 -6.85
C PRO A 69 9.74 5.22 -6.75
N ALA A 70 10.94 4.90 -7.24
CA ALA A 70 12.13 5.73 -7.09
C ALA A 70 11.92 7.19 -7.54
N ARG A 71 11.15 7.40 -8.62
CA ARG A 71 10.79 8.74 -9.15
C ARG A 71 9.96 9.58 -8.18
N HIS A 72 9.23 8.94 -7.24
CA HIS A 72 8.34 9.59 -6.27
C HIS A 72 8.83 9.49 -4.83
N ARG A 73 10.03 8.96 -4.58
CA ARG A 73 10.55 8.67 -3.23
C ARG A 73 10.55 9.90 -2.31
N LYS A 74 10.78 11.10 -2.85
CA LYS A 74 10.71 12.36 -2.10
C LYS A 74 9.30 12.71 -1.60
N LEU A 75 8.26 12.13 -2.22
CA LEU A 75 6.86 12.32 -1.86
C LEU A 75 6.33 11.23 -0.93
N ALA A 76 7.18 10.29 -0.46
CA ALA A 76 6.77 9.16 0.37
C ALA A 76 5.97 9.58 1.62
N PHE A 77 6.19 10.79 2.10
CA PHE A 77 5.60 11.32 3.33
C PHE A 77 4.56 12.42 3.08
N ALA A 78 4.20 12.69 1.83
CA ALA A 78 3.08 13.58 1.51
C ALA A 78 1.75 12.82 1.67
N ASP A 79 0.72 13.48 2.24
CA ASP A 79 -0.62 12.89 2.36
C ASP A 79 -1.38 12.97 1.03
N MET A 80 -0.88 12.22 0.05
CA MET A 80 -1.44 12.11 -1.28
C MET A 80 -1.29 10.70 -1.83
N ALA A 81 -2.17 10.34 -2.78
CA ALA A 81 -2.01 9.12 -3.55
C ALA A 81 -0.77 9.22 -4.46
N LEU A 82 0.04 8.18 -4.50
CA LEU A 82 1.25 8.15 -5.34
C LEU A 82 1.06 7.18 -6.50
N PRO A 83 1.27 7.64 -7.75
CA PRO A 83 1.04 6.79 -8.91
C PRO A 83 2.01 5.62 -8.98
N LEU A 84 1.47 4.48 -9.33
CA LEU A 84 2.17 3.24 -9.67
C LEU A 84 2.11 3.00 -11.19
N GLU A 85 2.57 1.84 -11.60
CA GLU A 85 2.37 1.33 -12.97
C GLU A 85 0.89 0.93 -13.17
N HIS A 86 0.51 0.65 -14.41
CA HIS A 86 -0.84 0.19 -14.82
C HIS A 86 -1.97 1.19 -14.51
N GLY A 87 -1.65 2.45 -14.19
CA GLY A 87 -2.64 3.44 -13.76
C GLY A 87 -3.11 3.28 -12.31
N GLU A 88 -2.49 2.37 -11.57
CA GLU A 88 -2.76 2.16 -10.15
C GLU A 88 -2.07 3.22 -9.28
N SER A 89 -2.40 3.23 -7.98
CA SER A 89 -1.78 4.17 -7.04
C SER A 89 -1.67 3.61 -5.62
N MET A 90 -0.67 4.04 -4.89
CA MET A 90 -0.62 3.88 -3.44
C MET A 90 -1.63 4.82 -2.79
N MET A 91 -2.32 4.36 -1.77
CA MET A 91 -3.19 5.21 -0.95
C MET A 91 -2.39 6.31 -0.24
N LYS A 92 -3.07 7.37 0.19
CA LYS A 92 -2.49 8.40 1.05
C LYS A 92 -2.30 7.86 2.49
N PRO A 93 -1.26 8.28 3.22
CA PRO A 93 -0.94 7.78 4.56
C PRO A 93 -2.11 7.82 5.55
N THR A 94 -2.90 8.89 5.55
CA THR A 94 -4.06 9.02 6.44
C THR A 94 -5.13 7.97 6.18
N LEU A 95 -5.38 7.60 4.92
CA LEU A 95 -6.34 6.55 4.57
C LEU A 95 -5.79 5.16 4.91
N GLU A 96 -4.50 4.92 4.66
CA GLU A 96 -3.81 3.68 5.03
C GLU A 96 -3.93 3.39 6.53
N GLY A 97 -3.65 4.39 7.37
CA GLY A 97 -3.77 4.25 8.82
C GLY A 97 -5.21 4.00 9.29
N ARG A 98 -6.20 4.72 8.71
CA ARG A 98 -7.62 4.51 9.04
C ARG A 98 -8.14 3.14 8.60
N MET A 99 -7.68 2.63 7.46
CA MET A 99 -7.99 1.28 6.99
C MET A 99 -7.42 0.22 7.95
N LEU A 100 -6.13 0.32 8.29
CA LEU A 100 -5.47 -0.62 9.22
C LEU A 100 -6.16 -0.62 10.58
N GLN A 101 -6.51 0.55 11.12
CA GLN A 101 -7.26 0.65 12.38
C GLN A 101 -8.66 0.06 12.27
N ALA A 102 -9.37 0.27 11.15
CA ALA A 102 -10.72 -0.27 10.96
C ALA A 102 -10.75 -1.79 10.90
N LEU A 103 -9.65 -2.42 10.49
CA LEU A 103 -9.49 -3.87 10.51
C LEU A 103 -9.36 -4.43 11.93
N ASP A 104 -8.95 -3.65 12.93
CA ASP A 104 -8.86 -4.06 14.34
C ASP A 104 -8.17 -5.42 14.53
N LEU A 105 -6.95 -5.55 13.98
CA LEU A 105 -6.25 -6.82 13.85
C LEU A 105 -5.72 -7.32 15.19
N ALA A 106 -5.96 -8.59 15.51
CA ALA A 106 -5.26 -9.29 16.57
C ALA A 106 -3.95 -9.92 16.04
N PRO A 107 -2.92 -10.12 16.91
CA PRO A 107 -1.65 -10.74 16.49
C PRO A 107 -1.80 -12.14 15.88
N GLU A 108 -2.87 -12.86 16.25
CA GLU A 108 -3.15 -14.23 15.79
C GLU A 108 -3.92 -14.29 14.48
N ASP A 109 -4.38 -13.15 13.97
CA ASP A 109 -5.23 -13.09 12.78
C ASP A 109 -4.52 -13.54 11.50
N SER A 110 -5.31 -14.13 10.62
CA SER A 110 -4.96 -14.34 9.21
C SER A 110 -5.69 -13.31 8.34
N VAL A 111 -4.95 -12.66 7.46
CA VAL A 111 -5.47 -11.56 6.63
C VAL A 111 -5.38 -11.94 5.16
N LEU A 112 -6.42 -11.57 4.39
CA LEU A 112 -6.41 -11.55 2.94
C LEU A 112 -6.43 -10.09 2.46
N GLU A 113 -5.43 -9.70 1.69
CA GLU A 113 -5.33 -8.40 1.04
C GLU A 113 -5.62 -8.52 -0.45
N ILE A 114 -6.48 -7.65 -0.97
CA ILE A 114 -6.82 -7.53 -2.39
C ILE A 114 -6.20 -6.23 -2.92
N GLY A 115 -5.19 -6.38 -3.77
CA GLY A 115 -4.42 -5.26 -4.32
C GLY A 115 -3.09 -5.06 -3.57
N THR A 116 -2.09 -5.90 -3.88
CA THR A 116 -0.73 -5.78 -3.31
C THR A 116 -0.08 -4.44 -3.65
N GLY A 117 -0.23 -4.00 -4.90
CA GLY A 117 0.34 -2.75 -5.41
C GLY A 117 1.83 -2.61 -5.11
N SER A 118 2.19 -1.61 -4.31
CA SER A 118 3.58 -1.40 -3.87
C SER A 118 4.07 -2.39 -2.81
N GLY A 119 3.15 -3.07 -2.10
CA GLY A 119 3.42 -3.94 -0.96
C GLY A 119 3.55 -3.23 0.38
N PHE A 120 3.34 -1.91 0.46
CA PHE A 120 3.47 -1.18 1.73
C PHE A 120 2.42 -1.62 2.75
N ILE A 121 1.15 -1.69 2.35
CA ILE A 121 0.08 -2.17 3.23
C ILE A 121 0.29 -3.64 3.59
N THR A 122 0.68 -4.47 2.63
CA THR A 122 1.04 -5.88 2.88
C THR A 122 2.09 -5.99 3.99
N ALA A 123 3.13 -5.16 3.97
CA ALA A 123 4.17 -5.11 5.00
C ALA A 123 3.62 -4.67 6.37
N CYS A 124 2.75 -3.65 6.41
CA CYS A 124 2.09 -3.21 7.64
C CYS A 124 1.18 -4.30 8.22
N LEU A 125 0.41 -4.98 7.37
CA LEU A 125 -0.41 -6.13 7.77
C LEU A 125 0.45 -7.27 8.34
N GLY A 126 1.61 -7.56 7.70
CA GLY A 126 2.57 -8.54 8.21
C GLY A 126 3.15 -8.20 9.57
N HIS A 127 3.24 -6.91 9.92
CA HIS A 127 3.64 -6.46 11.25
C HIS A 127 2.53 -6.61 12.29
N LEU A 128 1.25 -6.55 11.87
CA LEU A 128 0.08 -6.54 12.75
C LEU A 128 -0.55 -7.91 12.97
N ALA A 129 -0.36 -8.85 12.04
CA ALA A 129 -1.07 -10.12 12.02
C ALA A 129 -0.13 -11.33 11.93
N ARG A 130 -0.65 -12.52 12.26
CA ARG A 130 0.10 -13.77 12.21
C ARG A 130 0.48 -14.20 10.79
N ALA A 131 -0.43 -14.00 9.84
CA ALA A 131 -0.24 -14.43 8.45
C ALA A 131 -1.00 -13.53 7.49
N VAL A 132 -0.36 -13.17 6.38
CA VAL A 132 -0.95 -12.36 5.32
C VAL A 132 -0.85 -13.11 4.00
N LEU A 133 -1.98 -13.23 3.30
CA LEU A 133 -2.03 -13.56 1.89
C LEU A 133 -2.44 -12.29 1.14
N SER A 134 -1.60 -11.82 0.22
CA SER A 134 -1.90 -10.68 -0.63
C SER A 134 -2.05 -11.13 -2.07
N ILE A 135 -3.07 -10.66 -2.76
CA ILE A 135 -3.26 -10.95 -4.19
C ILE A 135 -3.27 -9.67 -5.01
N ASP A 136 -2.76 -9.79 -6.24
CA ASP A 136 -2.81 -8.70 -7.21
C ASP A 136 -3.06 -9.26 -8.62
N ILE A 137 -3.79 -8.50 -9.44
CA ILE A 137 -4.05 -8.84 -10.84
C ILE A 137 -2.84 -8.56 -11.74
N HIS A 138 -1.89 -7.74 -11.30
CA HIS A 138 -0.67 -7.39 -12.01
C HIS A 138 0.50 -8.27 -11.55
N ALA A 139 0.95 -9.17 -12.42
CA ALA A 139 2.01 -10.14 -12.11
C ALA A 139 3.33 -9.47 -11.69
N ASP A 140 3.69 -8.33 -12.30
CA ASP A 140 4.90 -7.58 -11.98
C ASP A 140 4.85 -6.95 -10.57
N PHE A 141 3.67 -6.57 -10.06
CA PHE A 141 3.52 -6.14 -8.67
C PHE A 141 3.78 -7.31 -7.70
N VAL A 142 3.25 -8.49 -8.02
CA VAL A 142 3.47 -9.72 -7.24
C VAL A 142 4.95 -10.09 -7.20
N GLU A 143 5.63 -10.09 -8.35
CA GLU A 143 7.05 -10.42 -8.45
C GLU A 143 7.93 -9.45 -7.64
N ARG A 144 7.65 -8.14 -7.73
CA ARG A 144 8.36 -7.11 -6.96
C ARG A 144 8.13 -7.25 -5.46
N ALA A 145 6.88 -7.47 -5.05
CA ALA A 145 6.52 -7.67 -3.65
C ALA A 145 7.17 -8.95 -3.10
N HIS A 146 7.09 -10.06 -3.83
CA HIS A 146 7.73 -11.31 -3.46
C HIS A 146 9.24 -11.14 -3.25
N SER A 147 9.93 -10.51 -4.21
CA SER A 147 11.38 -10.27 -4.11
C SER A 147 11.73 -9.42 -2.88
N ARG A 148 10.90 -8.45 -2.53
CA ARG A 148 11.07 -7.58 -1.35
C ARG A 148 10.86 -8.34 -0.06
N PHE A 149 9.83 -9.19 0.02
CA PHE A 149 9.49 -9.91 1.25
C PHE A 149 10.43 -11.07 1.53
N VAL A 150 10.88 -11.79 0.51
CA VAL A 150 11.91 -12.85 0.66
C VAL A 150 13.24 -12.29 1.17
N GLY A 151 13.62 -11.08 0.79
CA GLY A 151 14.84 -10.41 1.25
C GLY A 151 14.74 -9.73 2.61
N GLY A 152 13.54 -9.68 3.23
CA GLY A 152 13.25 -8.97 4.48
C GLY A 152 12.74 -9.90 5.59
N ASN A 153 12.38 -9.29 6.75
CA ASN A 153 11.80 -10.01 7.90
C ASN A 153 10.27 -10.19 7.76
N TYR A 154 9.81 -10.76 6.61
CA TYR A 154 8.40 -10.92 6.29
C TYR A 154 8.03 -12.38 6.03
N ALA A 155 8.50 -13.30 6.89
CA ALA A 155 8.27 -14.75 6.74
C ALA A 155 6.78 -15.16 6.82
N ASN A 156 5.92 -14.29 7.34
CA ASN A 156 4.48 -14.49 7.48
C ASN A 156 3.67 -13.92 6.31
N ILE A 157 4.32 -13.42 5.26
CA ILE A 157 3.66 -12.85 4.08
C ILE A 157 3.79 -13.81 2.90
N SER A 158 2.67 -14.05 2.22
CA SER A 158 2.62 -14.71 0.90
C SER A 158 1.95 -13.78 -0.09
N VAL A 159 2.47 -13.71 -1.32
CA VAL A 159 1.88 -12.94 -2.41
C VAL A 159 1.54 -13.85 -3.58
N GLN A 160 0.41 -13.60 -4.25
CA GLN A 160 -0.09 -14.43 -5.33
C GLN A 160 -0.67 -13.59 -6.46
N HIS A 161 -0.35 -13.94 -7.71
CA HIS A 161 -1.01 -13.37 -8.88
C HIS A 161 -2.40 -13.99 -9.04
N ALA A 162 -3.44 -13.18 -8.88
CA ALA A 162 -4.82 -13.62 -8.99
C ALA A 162 -5.77 -12.45 -9.29
N ASP A 163 -6.87 -12.76 -9.97
CA ASP A 163 -7.98 -11.85 -10.22
C ASP A 163 -9.06 -12.08 -9.15
N VAL A 164 -9.35 -11.07 -8.36
CA VAL A 164 -10.33 -11.12 -7.26
C VAL A 164 -11.73 -11.57 -7.73
N ARG A 165 -12.08 -11.33 -9.00
CA ARG A 165 -13.40 -11.69 -9.57
C ARG A 165 -13.60 -13.20 -9.68
N THR A 166 -12.51 -13.96 -9.77
CA THR A 166 -12.50 -15.41 -9.92
C THR A 166 -11.69 -16.13 -8.85
N PHE A 167 -11.12 -15.35 -7.91
CA PHE A 167 -10.28 -15.90 -6.87
C PHE A 167 -11.08 -16.67 -5.83
N GLU A 168 -10.62 -17.88 -5.54
CA GLU A 168 -11.15 -18.71 -4.45
C GLU A 168 -10.01 -19.14 -3.53
N PRO A 169 -9.94 -18.58 -2.32
CA PRO A 169 -8.82 -18.84 -1.40
C PRO A 169 -8.82 -20.24 -0.78
N GLY A 170 -9.90 -21.00 -0.91
CA GLY A 170 -10.04 -22.34 -0.32
C GLY A 170 -10.08 -22.36 1.21
N ARG A 171 -10.07 -21.19 1.86
CA ARG A 171 -10.13 -21.03 3.32
C ARG A 171 -10.75 -19.68 3.69
N GLN A 172 -11.14 -19.55 4.96
CA GLN A 172 -11.61 -18.28 5.52
C GLN A 172 -10.50 -17.55 6.27
N PHE A 173 -10.68 -16.23 6.44
CA PHE A 173 -9.76 -15.31 7.08
C PHE A 173 -10.44 -14.59 8.25
N ASP A 174 -9.62 -14.12 9.19
CA ASP A 174 -10.05 -13.28 10.30
C ASP A 174 -10.28 -11.83 9.83
N ALA A 175 -9.51 -11.38 8.83
CA ALA A 175 -9.74 -10.10 8.18
C ALA A 175 -9.51 -10.16 6.67
N VAL A 176 -10.25 -9.34 5.94
CA VAL A 176 -10.10 -9.11 4.49
C VAL A 176 -10.03 -7.60 4.23
N CYS A 177 -9.13 -7.14 3.39
CA CYS A 177 -9.08 -5.72 3.00
C CYS A 177 -8.90 -5.55 1.49
N PHE A 178 -9.62 -4.56 0.95
CA PHE A 178 -9.47 -4.09 -0.40
C PHE A 178 -8.70 -2.77 -0.35
N THR A 179 -7.57 -2.69 -1.04
CA THR A 179 -6.68 -1.52 -1.04
C THR A 179 -7.00 -0.52 -2.13
N GLY A 180 -8.05 -0.76 -2.90
CA GLY A 180 -8.65 0.16 -3.86
C GLY A 180 -10.17 0.14 -3.75
N ALA A 181 -10.84 1.10 -4.41
CA ALA A 181 -12.30 1.18 -4.39
C ALA A 181 -12.96 0.08 -5.23
N VAL A 182 -14.19 -0.22 -4.89
CA VAL A 182 -15.10 -1.08 -5.66
C VAL A 182 -16.43 -0.33 -5.87
N VAL A 183 -17.10 -0.57 -6.98
CA VAL A 183 -18.47 -0.02 -7.14
C VAL A 183 -19.38 -0.68 -6.11
N ASP A 184 -19.41 -2.01 -6.16
CA ASP A 184 -20.09 -2.87 -5.19
C ASP A 184 -19.12 -3.97 -4.77
N LEU A 185 -19.20 -4.37 -3.50
CA LEU A 185 -18.38 -5.45 -2.99
C LEU A 185 -18.78 -6.77 -3.68
N PRO A 186 -17.83 -7.53 -4.26
CA PRO A 186 -18.11 -8.85 -4.80
C PRO A 186 -18.75 -9.73 -3.71
N ALA A 187 -19.96 -10.26 -3.96
CA ALA A 187 -20.74 -10.98 -2.95
C ALA A 187 -19.97 -12.19 -2.35
N HIS A 188 -19.16 -12.86 -3.16
CA HIS A 188 -18.34 -13.98 -2.69
C HIS A 188 -17.24 -13.56 -1.71
N ALA A 189 -16.79 -12.29 -1.71
CA ALA A 189 -15.78 -11.84 -0.77
C ALA A 189 -16.23 -11.93 0.69
N LEU A 190 -17.54 -11.82 0.96
CA LEU A 190 -18.08 -11.99 2.30
C LEU A 190 -18.00 -13.43 2.80
N THR A 191 -17.99 -14.42 1.91
CA THR A 191 -17.84 -15.85 2.27
C THR A 191 -16.44 -16.19 2.75
N TRP A 192 -15.47 -15.32 2.50
CA TRP A 192 -14.09 -15.50 2.95
C TRP A 192 -13.87 -15.15 4.42
N LEU A 193 -14.89 -14.56 5.08
CA LEU A 193 -14.83 -14.19 6.49
C LEU A 193 -15.20 -15.35 7.41
N ARG A 194 -14.37 -15.62 8.40
CA ARG A 194 -14.73 -16.47 9.53
C ARG A 194 -15.85 -15.82 10.38
N PRO A 195 -16.56 -16.58 11.21
CA PRO A 195 -17.34 -15.99 12.30
C PRO A 195 -16.48 -15.04 13.13
N GLY A 196 -16.97 -13.83 13.40
CA GLY A 196 -16.20 -12.75 14.03
C GLY A 196 -15.21 -12.03 13.10
N GLY A 197 -15.07 -12.47 11.85
CA GLY A 197 -14.18 -11.86 10.87
C GLY A 197 -14.74 -10.53 10.33
N ARG A 198 -13.83 -9.68 9.84
CA ARG A 198 -14.18 -8.35 9.32
C ARG A 198 -13.54 -8.08 7.97
N LEU A 199 -14.27 -7.31 7.14
CA LEU A 199 -13.80 -6.87 5.84
C LEU A 199 -13.83 -5.34 5.78
N PHE A 200 -12.79 -4.75 5.21
CA PHE A 200 -12.75 -3.33 4.88
C PHE A 200 -12.70 -3.15 3.37
N ALA A 201 -13.53 -2.24 2.85
CA ALA A 201 -13.41 -1.73 1.48
C ALA A 201 -13.93 -0.30 1.38
N VAL A 202 -13.46 0.43 0.38
CA VAL A 202 -14.07 1.68 -0.09
C VAL A 202 -15.01 1.33 -1.23
N ARG A 203 -16.29 1.69 -1.12
CA ARG A 203 -17.31 1.37 -2.13
C ARG A 203 -18.06 2.60 -2.62
N GLY A 204 -18.70 2.47 -3.76
CA GLY A 204 -19.59 3.48 -4.34
C GLY A 204 -19.05 4.10 -5.61
N LEU A 205 -19.79 5.09 -6.14
CA LEU A 205 -19.41 5.82 -7.34
C LEU A 205 -18.67 7.11 -6.97
N ALA A 206 -17.49 7.31 -7.57
CA ALA A 206 -16.75 8.55 -7.40
C ALA A 206 -17.60 9.75 -7.88
N PRO A 207 -17.54 10.93 -7.16
CA PRO A 207 -16.70 11.19 -6.00
C PRO A 207 -17.31 10.76 -4.65
N ALA A 208 -18.56 10.24 -4.63
CA ALA A 208 -19.29 9.91 -3.41
C ALA A 208 -19.06 8.45 -3.00
N GLN A 209 -17.82 8.14 -2.60
CA GLN A 209 -17.44 6.83 -2.08
C GLN A 209 -17.40 6.84 -0.56
N GLU A 210 -17.65 5.69 0.05
CA GLU A 210 -17.58 5.48 1.49
C GLU A 210 -16.63 4.32 1.87
N ALA A 211 -15.87 4.51 2.93
CA ALA A 211 -15.14 3.43 3.59
C ALA A 211 -16.12 2.68 4.49
N VAL A 212 -16.22 1.38 4.29
CA VAL A 212 -17.15 0.51 4.98
C VAL A 212 -16.41 -0.66 5.61
N ARG A 213 -16.80 -1.04 6.83
CA ARG A 213 -16.41 -2.27 7.48
C ARG A 213 -17.60 -3.22 7.53
N TRP A 214 -17.42 -4.43 7.10
CA TRP A 214 -18.38 -5.52 7.31
C TRP A 214 -17.88 -6.40 8.45
N LEU A 215 -18.78 -6.80 9.34
CA LEU A 215 -18.51 -7.70 10.44
C LEU A 215 -19.38 -8.95 10.29
N ASN A 216 -18.77 -10.13 10.29
CA ASN A 216 -19.49 -11.41 10.28
C ASN A 216 -19.85 -11.81 11.71
N GLN A 217 -21.08 -11.49 12.13
CA GLN A 217 -21.64 -11.90 13.42
C GLN A 217 -22.42 -13.19 13.23
N ASP A 218 -21.77 -14.32 13.50
CA ASP A 218 -22.38 -15.66 13.47
C ASP A 218 -23.12 -15.99 12.14
N GLY A 219 -22.54 -15.60 11.01
CA GLY A 219 -23.09 -15.85 9.68
C GLY A 219 -23.94 -14.70 9.15
N ARG A 220 -24.26 -13.69 9.95
CA ARG A 220 -24.87 -12.44 9.50
C ARG A 220 -23.80 -11.38 9.29
N VAL A 221 -23.64 -10.91 8.07
CA VAL A 221 -22.63 -9.88 7.72
C VAL A 221 -23.33 -8.53 7.61
N GLU A 222 -22.94 -7.61 8.49
CA GLU A 222 -23.52 -6.26 8.53
C GLU A 222 -22.48 -5.21 8.15
N PRO A 223 -22.84 -4.26 7.24
CA PRO A 223 -22.00 -3.15 6.89
C PRO A 223 -22.10 -2.03 7.94
N LEU A 224 -20.97 -1.44 8.26
CA LEU A 224 -20.86 -0.21 9.03
C LEU A 224 -20.13 0.83 8.19
N SER A 225 -20.81 1.90 7.80
CA SER A 225 -20.18 3.05 7.16
C SER A 225 -19.30 3.78 8.17
N LEU A 226 -18.06 4.05 7.80
CA LEU A 226 -17.06 4.63 8.68
C LEU A 226 -16.81 6.11 8.37
N PHE A 227 -16.61 6.42 7.09
CA PHE A 227 -16.37 7.78 6.61
C PHE A 227 -16.41 7.87 5.09
N GLU A 228 -16.65 9.05 4.59
CA GLU A 228 -16.56 9.38 3.17
C GLU A 228 -15.11 9.57 2.74
N THR A 229 -14.77 9.07 1.56
CA THR A 229 -13.44 9.21 0.97
C THR A 229 -13.52 8.99 -0.53
N GLU A 230 -12.44 9.31 -1.24
CA GLU A 230 -12.28 8.98 -2.65
C GLU A 230 -11.01 8.16 -2.83
N LEU A 231 -11.13 7.05 -3.56
CA LEU A 231 -10.04 6.12 -3.85
C LEU A 231 -10.19 5.60 -5.30
N PRO A 232 -9.11 5.50 -6.08
CA PRO A 232 -9.14 4.83 -7.37
C PRO A 232 -9.68 3.40 -7.27
N TYR A 233 -10.41 2.98 -8.30
CA TYR A 233 -10.96 1.63 -8.33
C TYR A 233 -9.86 0.60 -8.54
N LEU A 234 -9.98 -0.53 -7.88
CA LEU A 234 -9.19 -1.72 -8.22
C LEU A 234 -9.44 -2.14 -9.68
N ALA A 235 -8.38 -2.59 -10.34
CA ALA A 235 -8.47 -3.08 -11.71
C ALA A 235 -9.56 -4.15 -11.85
N GLY A 236 -10.43 -3.97 -12.84
CA GLY A 236 -11.55 -4.87 -13.10
C GLY A 236 -12.79 -4.67 -12.21
N LEU A 237 -12.76 -3.76 -11.22
CA LEU A 237 -13.87 -3.43 -10.33
C LEU A 237 -14.37 -1.98 -10.48
N SER A 238 -13.92 -1.28 -11.52
CA SER A 238 -14.39 0.04 -11.90
C SER A 238 -15.79 0.01 -12.49
N PRO A 239 -16.52 1.14 -12.48
CA PRO A 239 -17.83 1.25 -13.13
C PRO A 239 -17.73 0.90 -14.61
N VAL A 240 -18.68 0.11 -15.11
CA VAL A 240 -18.82 -0.10 -16.56
C VAL A 240 -19.34 1.19 -17.17
N ALA A 241 -18.61 1.75 -18.16
CA ALA A 241 -19.09 2.93 -18.88
C ALA A 241 -20.43 2.61 -19.53
N ARG A 242 -21.52 3.22 -19.03
CA ARG A 242 -22.83 3.18 -19.67
C ARG A 242 -22.89 4.38 -20.60
N PHE A 243 -22.85 4.14 -21.90
CA PHE A 243 -23.22 5.17 -22.86
C PHE A 243 -24.72 5.47 -22.67
N ALA A 244 -25.06 6.65 -22.17
CA ALA A 244 -26.39 7.21 -22.35
C ALA A 244 -26.41 7.82 -23.77
N LEU A 245 -27.27 7.29 -24.65
CA LEU A 245 -27.63 7.91 -25.92
C LEU A 245 -28.61 9.05 -25.67
#